data_a952441538a5b63bee859c4cba0daa4e
#
_entry.id   a952441538a5b63bee859c4cba0daa4e
#
_cell.length_a   1.000
_cell.length_b   1.000
_cell.length_c   1.000
_cell.angle_alpha   90.00
_cell.angle_beta   90.00
_cell.angle_gamma   90.00
#
_symmetry.space_group_name_H-M   'P 1'
#
loop_
_entity.id
_entity.type
_entity.pdbx_description
1 polymer ?
#
loop_
_entity_poly.entity_id
_entity_poly.type
_entity_poly.pdbx_seq_one_letter_code
_entity_poly.pdbx_strand_id
1 'polypeptide(L)'
;MKTDSHLLKEDIPSLLKQITIPASTGMFFNTMYNVVDTFYAGLISTQAISALSLSFMIFFTIIGLGYGFSSAITALIGNASGRSKRFLASIYAHKGIFFMQLLAIVLTIIGFMISPYLFKLLGASGEYLQMALDYIYIILAGTIFFMTNFALNAILISKGDTKAYRNTLIFGFFANLALNPLFIYGFLFIPAMGLKGIALSTILIQLLNASYLLLKVMDTKLVHFHKINYFLPHKKIYKDLINQGIPSSMNMLIMSIGSLFLMYFVSLYGVKAVAGYGIGFRVEQIMLLPALGLSSAVLSIVSNNFGARRYDRVIETVNKALKYGFIIATFGIIFLYIFGKTIISQFDSDPIVIGFGYDYLVIEVLVFYAYVILFICVSTLQGIKRPKMILYIALYRQLIAKYAIAYVIVIWLALDYIYLWVGVLFMIYSAAIFAYFYTQKLLKLHV
;
A
#
# COMPACT_ATOMS: atom_id res chain seq x y z
N MET A 1 -21.24 10.22 15.67
CA MET A 1 -20.36 9.09 15.29
C MET A 1 -21.14 7.78 15.41
N LYS A 2 -21.05 6.90 14.39
CA LYS A 2 -21.68 5.58 14.44
C LYS A 2 -21.02 4.75 15.55
N THR A 3 -21.82 4.10 16.39
CA THR A 3 -21.36 3.25 17.49
C THR A 3 -20.69 1.97 16.96
N ASP A 4 -19.88 1.28 17.76
CA ASP A 4 -19.25 -0.02 17.40
C ASP A 4 -20.25 -1.07 16.87
N SER A 5 -21.53 -0.83 17.10
CA SER A 5 -22.63 -1.71 16.65
C SER A 5 -22.94 -1.60 15.15
N HIS A 6 -22.52 -0.53 14.43
CA HIS A 6 -22.90 -0.38 13.02
C HIS A 6 -22.24 -1.45 12.14
N LEU A 7 -20.93 -1.72 12.30
CA LEU A 7 -20.22 -2.78 11.58
C LEU A 7 -20.78 -4.19 11.83
N LEU A 8 -21.46 -4.36 12.97
CA LEU A 8 -22.10 -5.62 13.34
C LEU A 8 -23.55 -5.72 12.87
N LYS A 9 -24.25 -4.60 12.61
CA LYS A 9 -25.70 -4.58 12.40
C LYS A 9 -26.12 -4.10 11.01
N GLU A 10 -25.40 -3.15 10.42
CA GLU A 10 -25.73 -2.63 9.08
C GLU A 10 -25.54 -3.71 8.02
N ASP A 11 -26.27 -3.58 6.91
CA ASP A 11 -26.21 -4.44 5.75
C ASP A 11 -24.79 -4.44 5.13
N ILE A 12 -24.29 -5.63 4.79
CA ILE A 12 -22.91 -5.81 4.29
C ILE A 12 -22.66 -5.03 2.99
N PRO A 13 -23.53 -5.07 1.97
CA PRO A 13 -23.38 -4.24 0.78
C PRO A 13 -23.22 -2.76 1.07
N SER A 14 -24.03 -2.22 1.99
CA SER A 14 -23.96 -0.82 2.41
C SER A 14 -22.62 -0.49 3.07
N LEU A 15 -22.17 -1.34 3.99
CA LEU A 15 -20.86 -1.20 4.66
C LEU A 15 -19.71 -1.24 3.67
N LEU A 16 -19.71 -2.21 2.75
CA LEU A 16 -18.69 -2.32 1.71
C LEU A 16 -18.62 -1.03 0.90
N LYS A 17 -19.75 -0.50 0.43
CA LYS A 17 -19.81 0.75 -0.34
C LYS A 17 -19.30 1.95 0.49
N GLN A 18 -19.78 2.09 1.73
CA GLN A 18 -19.43 3.22 2.60
C GLN A 18 -17.93 3.30 2.93
N ILE A 19 -17.25 2.16 3.02
CA ILE A 19 -15.82 2.08 3.37
C ILE A 19 -14.95 2.08 2.12
N THR A 20 -15.33 1.34 1.06
CA THR A 20 -14.54 1.19 -0.16
C THR A 20 -14.41 2.50 -0.93
N ILE A 21 -15.52 3.22 -1.17
CA ILE A 21 -15.47 4.42 -2.00
C ILE A 21 -14.52 5.48 -1.44
N PRO A 22 -14.60 5.87 -0.15
CA PRO A 22 -13.64 6.83 0.39
C PRO A 22 -12.21 6.29 0.38
N ALA A 23 -11.99 5.00 0.69
CA ALA A 23 -10.65 4.41 0.68
C ALA A 23 -10.02 4.47 -0.72
N SER A 24 -10.76 4.06 -1.76
CA SER A 24 -10.30 4.10 -3.16
C SER A 24 -10.03 5.53 -3.63
N THR A 25 -10.93 6.47 -3.30
CA THR A 25 -10.74 7.88 -3.63
C THR A 25 -9.47 8.42 -2.97
N GLY A 26 -9.24 8.10 -1.69
CA GLY A 26 -8.02 8.50 -1.00
C GLY A 26 -6.76 7.96 -1.67
N MET A 27 -6.74 6.68 -2.03
CA MET A 27 -5.62 6.05 -2.72
C MET A 27 -5.34 6.69 -4.09
N PHE A 28 -6.37 7.07 -4.83
CA PHE A 28 -6.22 7.81 -6.08
C PHE A 28 -5.48 9.13 -5.86
N PHE A 29 -5.90 9.95 -4.90
CA PHE A 29 -5.22 11.20 -4.58
C PHE A 29 -3.80 10.99 -4.05
N ASN A 30 -3.56 9.91 -3.33
CA ASN A 30 -2.20 9.53 -2.91
C ASN A 30 -1.29 9.19 -4.12
N THR A 31 -1.83 8.52 -5.14
CA THR A 31 -1.10 8.26 -6.38
C THR A 31 -0.80 9.56 -7.12
N MET A 32 -1.79 10.46 -7.23
CA MET A 32 -1.61 11.77 -7.85
C MET A 32 -0.59 12.64 -7.10
N TYR A 33 -0.56 12.56 -5.77
CA TYR A 33 0.47 13.21 -4.95
C TYR A 33 1.89 12.83 -5.39
N ASN A 34 2.16 11.52 -5.54
CA ASN A 34 3.48 11.04 -5.99
C ASN A 34 3.81 11.48 -7.44
N VAL A 35 2.79 11.60 -8.30
CA VAL A 35 2.95 12.13 -9.66
C VAL A 35 3.38 13.60 -9.62
N VAL A 36 2.78 14.41 -8.74
CA VAL A 36 3.14 15.83 -8.54
C VAL A 36 4.58 15.97 -8.05
N ASP A 37 5.02 15.17 -7.09
CA ASP A 37 6.40 15.20 -6.61
C ASP A 37 7.39 14.87 -7.74
N THR A 38 7.09 13.85 -8.55
CA THR A 38 7.93 13.49 -9.70
C THR A 38 7.95 14.58 -10.77
N PHE A 39 6.80 15.21 -11.03
CA PHE A 39 6.70 16.32 -11.97
C PHE A 39 7.58 17.50 -11.54
N TYR A 40 7.47 17.94 -10.28
CA TYR A 40 8.30 19.03 -9.77
C TYR A 40 9.79 18.68 -9.70
N ALA A 41 10.14 17.42 -9.37
CA ALA A 41 11.53 16.97 -9.45
C ALA A 41 12.07 17.08 -10.87
N GLY A 42 11.24 16.79 -11.89
CA GLY A 42 11.56 16.94 -13.30
C GLY A 42 11.82 18.39 -13.72
N LEU A 43 11.10 19.33 -13.15
CA LEU A 43 11.33 20.77 -13.41
C LEU A 43 12.63 21.29 -12.78
N ILE A 44 13.18 20.62 -11.76
CA ILE A 44 14.46 20.99 -11.16
C ILE A 44 15.61 20.51 -12.06
N SER A 45 15.72 19.20 -12.30
CA SER A 45 16.73 18.60 -13.17
C SER A 45 16.49 17.09 -13.37
N THR A 46 17.13 16.51 -14.40
CA THR A 46 17.17 15.05 -14.58
C THR A 46 17.83 14.34 -13.39
N GLN A 47 18.84 14.95 -12.80
CA GLN A 47 19.50 14.42 -11.60
C GLN A 47 18.55 14.39 -10.39
N ALA A 48 17.65 15.38 -10.26
CA ALA A 48 16.66 15.42 -9.19
C ALA A 48 15.62 14.27 -9.31
N ILE A 49 15.16 13.96 -10.55
CA ILE A 49 14.30 12.78 -10.78
C ILE A 49 15.04 11.50 -10.39
N SER A 50 16.30 11.38 -10.78
CA SER A 50 17.12 10.21 -10.47
C SER A 50 17.35 10.06 -8.97
N ALA A 51 17.61 11.15 -8.24
CA ALA A 51 17.78 11.19 -6.80
C ALA A 51 16.48 10.81 -6.06
N LEU A 52 15.34 11.32 -6.53
CA LEU A 52 14.02 10.95 -6.02
C LEU A 52 13.76 9.45 -6.23
N SER A 53 14.05 8.92 -7.42
CA SER A 53 13.86 7.51 -7.77
C SER A 53 14.74 6.59 -6.92
N LEU A 54 15.99 6.96 -6.66
CA LEU A 54 16.91 6.23 -5.80
C LEU A 54 16.40 6.20 -4.35
N SER A 55 15.90 7.32 -3.85
CA SER A 55 15.35 7.47 -2.51
C SER A 55 14.07 6.66 -2.31
N PHE A 56 13.33 6.38 -3.39
CA PHE A 56 12.08 5.66 -3.36
C PHE A 56 12.20 4.25 -2.77
N MET A 57 13.34 3.58 -2.90
CA MET A 57 13.58 2.25 -2.32
C MET A 57 13.49 2.27 -0.78
N ILE A 58 14.12 3.27 -0.14
CA ILE A 58 14.07 3.43 1.32
C ILE A 58 12.66 3.88 1.73
N PHE A 59 12.09 4.84 1.02
CA PHE A 59 10.75 5.34 1.27
C PHE A 59 9.70 4.22 1.18
N PHE A 60 9.80 3.34 0.18
CA PHE A 60 8.89 2.22 0.00
C PHE A 60 8.99 1.19 1.14
N THR A 61 10.18 1.03 1.73
CA THR A 61 10.37 0.20 2.93
C THR A 61 9.60 0.78 4.12
N ILE A 62 9.67 2.10 4.33
CA ILE A 62 8.91 2.81 5.38
C ILE A 62 7.40 2.60 5.19
N ILE A 63 6.90 2.82 3.97
CA ILE A 63 5.48 2.65 3.63
C ILE A 63 5.03 1.20 3.80
N GLY A 64 5.83 0.22 3.35
CA GLY A 64 5.52 -1.20 3.46
C GLY A 64 5.39 -1.69 4.91
N LEU A 65 6.32 -1.27 5.76
CA LEU A 65 6.26 -1.56 7.20
C LEU A 65 5.07 -0.83 7.85
N GLY A 66 4.88 0.45 7.53
CA GLY A 66 3.76 1.25 8.02
C GLY A 66 2.40 0.62 7.70
N TYR A 67 2.18 0.24 6.45
CA TYR A 67 0.95 -0.39 5.99
C TYR A 67 0.71 -1.76 6.65
N GLY A 68 1.74 -2.60 6.75
CA GLY A 68 1.64 -3.92 7.37
C GLY A 68 1.27 -3.85 8.85
N PHE A 69 1.92 -2.98 9.62
CA PHE A 69 1.57 -2.79 11.03
C PHE A 69 0.25 -2.04 11.22
N SER A 70 -0.12 -1.12 10.32
CA SER A 70 -1.45 -0.49 10.31
C SER A 70 -2.55 -1.54 10.18
N SER A 71 -2.42 -2.50 9.26
CA SER A 71 -3.38 -3.59 9.11
C SER A 71 -3.45 -4.50 10.35
N ALA A 72 -2.32 -4.74 11.01
CA ALA A 72 -2.27 -5.48 12.28
C ALA A 72 -3.03 -4.75 13.40
N ILE A 73 -2.79 -3.45 13.57
CA ILE A 73 -3.49 -2.62 14.55
C ILE A 73 -5.00 -2.64 14.27
N THR A 74 -5.41 -2.46 13.01
CA THR A 74 -6.82 -2.53 12.58
C THR A 74 -7.46 -3.85 12.95
N ALA A 75 -6.80 -4.98 12.65
CA ALA A 75 -7.30 -6.32 12.96
C ALA A 75 -7.45 -6.57 14.46
N LEU A 76 -6.45 -6.16 15.26
CA LEU A 76 -6.45 -6.36 16.70
C LEU A 76 -7.52 -5.51 17.40
N ILE A 77 -7.64 -4.23 17.03
CA ILE A 77 -8.68 -3.35 17.57
C ILE A 77 -10.06 -3.82 17.14
N GLY A 78 -10.26 -4.16 15.86
CA GLY A 78 -11.54 -4.67 15.35
C GLY A 78 -11.99 -5.92 16.08
N ASN A 79 -11.10 -6.91 16.26
CA ASN A 79 -11.40 -8.12 17.03
C ASN A 79 -11.74 -7.84 18.50
N ALA A 80 -11.05 -6.91 19.15
CA ALA A 80 -11.34 -6.54 20.54
C ALA A 80 -12.69 -5.80 20.65
N SER A 81 -12.97 -4.89 19.71
CA SER A 81 -14.24 -4.15 19.61
C SER A 81 -15.42 -5.10 19.36
N GLY A 82 -15.27 -6.05 18.42
CA GLY A 82 -16.28 -7.05 18.13
C GLY A 82 -16.65 -7.93 19.34
N ARG A 83 -15.66 -8.23 20.21
CA ARG A 83 -15.87 -8.94 21.49
C ARG A 83 -16.47 -8.06 22.59
N SER A 84 -16.83 -6.82 22.28
CA SER A 84 -17.26 -5.81 23.26
C SER A 84 -16.21 -5.51 24.35
N LYS A 85 -14.93 -5.86 24.11
CA LYS A 85 -13.81 -5.60 25.02
C LYS A 85 -13.20 -4.23 24.74
N ARG A 86 -13.98 -3.16 24.97
CA ARG A 86 -13.58 -1.78 24.67
C ARG A 86 -12.25 -1.38 25.33
N PHE A 87 -12.01 -1.81 26.56
CA PHE A 87 -10.76 -1.58 27.26
C PHE A 87 -9.56 -2.18 26.51
N LEU A 88 -9.68 -3.42 26.03
CA LEU A 88 -8.63 -4.09 25.27
C LEU A 88 -8.40 -3.41 23.92
N ALA A 89 -9.47 -2.96 23.24
CA ALA A 89 -9.38 -2.19 22.01
C ALA A 89 -8.61 -0.86 22.23
N SER A 90 -8.90 -0.18 23.35
CA SER A 90 -8.19 1.03 23.77
C SER A 90 -6.69 0.75 24.04
N ILE A 91 -6.36 -0.36 24.71
CA ILE A 91 -4.96 -0.75 24.94
C ILE A 91 -4.23 -1.01 23.62
N TYR A 92 -4.84 -1.72 22.67
CA TYR A 92 -4.25 -1.94 21.35
C TYR A 92 -4.05 -0.61 20.59
N ALA A 93 -4.97 0.34 20.72
CA ALA A 93 -4.85 1.65 20.09
C ALA A 93 -3.65 2.44 20.65
N HIS A 94 -3.54 2.59 21.97
CA HIS A 94 -2.44 3.32 22.61
C HIS A 94 -1.09 2.67 22.33
N LYS A 95 -1.00 1.34 22.57
CA LYS A 95 0.27 0.61 22.36
C LYS A 95 0.61 0.47 20.90
N GLY A 96 -0.36 0.47 20.01
CA GLY A 96 -0.17 0.51 18.57
C GLY A 96 0.47 1.83 18.12
N ILE A 97 -0.04 2.98 18.61
CA ILE A 97 0.58 4.29 18.33
C ILE A 97 2.03 4.30 18.83
N PHE A 98 2.25 3.92 20.07
CA PHE A 98 3.61 3.98 20.65
C PHE A 98 4.57 2.99 19.96
N PHE A 99 4.10 1.80 19.60
CA PHE A 99 4.88 0.83 18.83
C PHE A 99 5.31 1.40 17.48
N MET A 100 4.40 2.09 16.78
CA MET A 100 4.71 2.73 15.49
C MET A 100 5.71 3.88 15.66
N GLN A 101 5.69 4.61 16.79
CA GLN A 101 6.70 5.62 17.09
C GLN A 101 8.08 5.00 17.33
N LEU A 102 8.15 3.90 18.09
CA LEU A 102 9.41 3.15 18.27
C LEU A 102 9.93 2.62 16.93
N LEU A 103 9.05 2.08 16.09
CA LEU A 103 9.41 1.62 14.75
C LEU A 103 9.93 2.79 13.88
N ALA A 104 9.29 3.97 13.97
CA ALA A 104 9.77 5.16 13.26
C ALA A 104 11.19 5.53 13.67
N ILE A 105 11.49 5.56 14.96
CA ILE A 105 12.83 5.89 15.48
C ILE A 105 13.85 4.86 14.95
N VAL A 106 13.54 3.57 15.03
CA VAL A 106 14.43 2.50 14.54
C VAL A 106 14.68 2.66 13.04
N LEU A 107 13.62 2.90 12.23
CA LEU A 107 13.74 3.10 10.79
C LEU A 107 14.54 4.35 10.44
N THR A 108 14.36 5.42 11.19
CA THR A 108 15.13 6.66 11.02
C THR A 108 16.61 6.39 11.26
N ILE A 109 16.98 5.80 12.40
CA ILE A 109 18.39 5.52 12.74
C ILE A 109 19.01 4.59 11.70
N ILE A 110 18.36 3.47 11.39
CA ILE A 110 18.85 2.51 10.38
C ILE A 110 18.95 3.18 9.01
N GLY A 111 17.95 3.97 8.62
CA GLY A 111 17.92 4.68 7.35
C GLY A 111 19.08 5.67 7.21
N PHE A 112 19.35 6.48 8.22
CA PHE A 112 20.50 7.40 8.23
C PHE A 112 21.83 6.65 8.07
N MET A 113 22.00 5.50 8.75
CA MET A 113 23.23 4.73 8.68
C MET A 113 23.40 4.04 7.31
N ILE A 114 22.32 3.49 6.73
CA ILE A 114 22.41 2.64 5.54
C ILE A 114 22.36 3.46 4.24
N SER A 115 21.65 4.59 4.19
CA SER A 115 21.43 5.35 2.95
C SER A 115 22.71 5.70 2.18
N PRO A 116 23.81 6.18 2.81
CA PRO A 116 25.03 6.52 2.06
C PRO A 116 25.65 5.33 1.38
N TYR A 117 25.69 4.19 2.08
CA TYR A 117 26.28 2.95 1.54
C TYR A 117 25.40 2.36 0.43
N LEU A 118 24.09 2.34 0.65
CA LEU A 118 23.12 1.83 -0.32
C LEU A 118 23.14 2.64 -1.61
N PHE A 119 23.13 3.97 -1.51
CA PHE A 119 23.14 4.84 -2.69
C PHE A 119 24.45 4.75 -3.47
N LYS A 120 25.60 4.64 -2.79
CA LYS A 120 26.90 4.37 -3.45
C LYS A 120 26.90 3.01 -4.15
N LEU A 121 26.36 1.97 -3.51
CA LEU A 121 26.24 0.64 -4.11
C LEU A 121 25.38 0.64 -5.38
N LEU A 122 24.37 1.51 -5.41
CA LEU A 122 23.49 1.71 -6.57
C LEU A 122 24.07 2.68 -7.63
N GLY A 123 25.34 3.07 -7.48
CA GLY A 123 26.07 3.88 -8.47
C GLY A 123 25.97 5.40 -8.27
N ALA A 124 25.39 5.88 -7.18
CA ALA A 124 25.33 7.31 -6.91
C ALA A 124 26.70 7.85 -6.45
N SER A 125 27.13 8.96 -7.02
CA SER A 125 28.40 9.63 -6.68
C SER A 125 28.28 11.14 -6.83
N GLY A 126 29.24 11.87 -6.25
CA GLY A 126 29.34 13.33 -6.39
C GLY A 126 28.07 14.07 -5.96
N GLU A 127 27.66 15.07 -6.73
CA GLU A 127 26.48 15.91 -6.49
C GLU A 127 25.18 15.11 -6.48
N TYR A 128 25.05 14.12 -7.36
CA TYR A 128 23.89 13.22 -7.41
C TYR A 128 23.69 12.47 -6.10
N LEU A 129 24.76 11.93 -5.51
CA LEU A 129 24.70 11.26 -4.20
C LEU A 129 24.24 12.24 -3.11
N GLN A 130 24.84 13.45 -3.10
CA GLN A 130 24.51 14.46 -2.10
C GLN A 130 23.03 14.87 -2.22
N MET A 131 22.53 15.09 -3.42
CA MET A 131 21.13 15.44 -3.67
C MET A 131 20.16 14.35 -3.18
N ALA A 132 20.49 13.07 -3.41
CA ALA A 132 19.69 11.94 -2.94
C ALA A 132 19.72 11.83 -1.41
N LEU A 133 20.88 12.01 -0.78
CA LEU A 133 21.01 11.99 0.68
C LEU A 133 20.27 13.15 1.34
N ASP A 134 20.39 14.35 0.81
CA ASP A 134 19.69 15.53 1.30
C ASP A 134 18.16 15.34 1.30
N TYR A 135 17.62 14.75 0.24
CA TYR A 135 16.21 14.42 0.15
C TYR A 135 15.80 13.36 1.17
N ILE A 136 16.50 12.20 1.17
CA ILE A 136 16.09 11.08 2.01
C ILE A 136 16.28 11.36 3.50
N TYR A 137 17.26 12.15 3.90
CA TYR A 137 17.47 12.51 5.30
C TYR A 137 16.31 13.33 5.87
N ILE A 138 15.74 14.24 5.09
CA ILE A 138 14.53 14.97 5.48
C ILE A 138 13.35 13.99 5.62
N ILE A 139 13.15 13.10 4.67
CA ILE A 139 12.09 12.09 4.74
C ILE A 139 12.27 11.18 5.96
N LEU A 140 13.49 10.73 6.24
CA LEU A 140 13.80 9.89 7.40
C LEU A 140 13.53 10.61 8.71
N ALA A 141 13.91 11.89 8.84
CA ALA A 141 13.59 12.70 10.01
C ALA A 141 12.06 12.82 10.23
N GLY A 142 11.29 12.86 9.14
CA GLY A 142 9.84 12.92 9.17
C GLY A 142 9.12 11.57 9.27
N THR A 143 9.84 10.44 9.33
CA THR A 143 9.25 9.08 9.39
C THR A 143 8.27 8.93 10.56
N ILE A 144 8.48 9.67 11.63
CA ILE A 144 7.60 9.69 12.80
C ILE A 144 6.17 10.13 12.42
N PHE A 145 5.99 11.09 11.52
CA PHE A 145 4.68 11.56 11.08
C PHE A 145 4.00 10.54 10.16
N PHE A 146 4.75 9.87 9.26
CA PHE A 146 4.22 8.78 8.45
C PHE A 146 3.68 7.64 9.32
N MET A 147 4.48 7.18 10.30
CA MET A 147 4.09 6.11 11.20
C MET A 147 2.91 6.51 12.10
N THR A 148 2.84 7.77 12.53
CA THR A 148 1.69 8.32 13.24
C THR A 148 0.43 8.23 12.37
N ASN A 149 0.50 8.68 11.12
CA ASN A 149 -0.62 8.64 10.19
C ASN A 149 -1.12 7.20 9.97
N PHE A 150 -0.22 6.23 9.81
CA PHE A 150 -0.58 4.81 9.69
C PHE A 150 -1.26 4.27 10.94
N ALA A 151 -0.77 4.62 12.14
CA ALA A 151 -1.35 4.18 13.40
C ALA A 151 -2.76 4.78 13.63
N LEU A 152 -2.91 6.07 13.40
CA LEU A 152 -4.18 6.78 13.57
C LEU A 152 -5.23 6.31 12.55
N ASN A 153 -4.82 6.13 11.28
CA ASN A 153 -5.67 5.59 10.25
C ASN A 153 -6.13 4.15 10.59
N ALA A 154 -5.25 3.30 11.13
CA ALA A 154 -5.62 1.96 11.56
C ALA A 154 -6.74 1.95 12.61
N ILE A 155 -6.69 2.88 13.56
CA ILE A 155 -7.75 3.04 14.57
C ILE A 155 -9.07 3.44 13.91
N LEU A 156 -9.05 4.36 12.96
CA LEU A 156 -10.23 4.82 12.23
C LEU A 156 -10.82 3.71 11.34
N ILE A 157 -9.98 3.00 10.58
CA ILE A 157 -10.42 1.86 9.75
C ILE A 157 -11.04 0.78 10.63
N SER A 158 -10.50 0.51 11.82
CA SER A 158 -11.09 -0.48 12.75
C SER A 158 -12.53 -0.13 13.16
N LYS A 159 -12.92 1.13 13.01
CA LYS A 159 -14.27 1.65 13.24
C LYS A 159 -15.08 1.83 11.94
N GLY A 160 -14.54 1.44 10.80
CA GLY A 160 -15.17 1.61 9.49
C GLY A 160 -15.09 3.05 8.94
N ASP A 161 -14.30 3.92 9.55
CA ASP A 161 -14.10 5.28 9.06
C ASP A 161 -12.86 5.36 8.16
N THR A 162 -13.09 5.44 6.85
CA THR A 162 -12.07 5.71 5.83
C THR A 162 -12.17 7.14 5.28
N LYS A 163 -13.21 7.89 5.67
CA LYS A 163 -13.43 9.26 5.18
C LYS A 163 -12.40 10.24 5.73
N ALA A 164 -12.05 10.09 7.01
CA ALA A 164 -11.05 10.95 7.63
C ALA A 164 -9.71 10.87 6.89
N TYR A 165 -9.22 9.65 6.63
CA TYR A 165 -7.96 9.46 5.90
C TYR A 165 -8.04 9.90 4.44
N ARG A 166 -9.15 9.62 3.74
CA ARG A 166 -9.39 10.18 2.41
C ARG A 166 -9.22 11.70 2.40
N ASN A 167 -9.80 12.40 3.37
CA ASN A 167 -9.74 13.86 3.43
C ASN A 167 -8.30 14.36 3.58
N THR A 168 -7.46 13.66 4.36
CA THR A 168 -6.04 14.00 4.48
C THR A 168 -5.29 13.81 3.16
N LEU A 169 -5.61 12.75 2.40
CA LEU A 169 -4.97 12.49 1.12
C LEU A 169 -5.38 13.51 0.04
N ILE A 170 -6.66 13.91 0.02
CA ILE A 170 -7.15 14.97 -0.85
C ILE A 170 -6.48 16.31 -0.49
N PHE A 171 -6.51 16.68 0.79
CA PHE A 171 -5.84 17.89 1.28
C PHE A 171 -4.34 17.86 0.94
N GLY A 172 -3.68 16.73 1.19
CA GLY A 172 -2.26 16.53 0.91
C GLY A 172 -1.92 16.77 -0.55
N PHE A 173 -2.73 16.27 -1.49
CA PHE A 173 -2.54 16.49 -2.92
C PHE A 173 -2.58 18.00 -3.27
N PHE A 174 -3.60 18.72 -2.84
CA PHE A 174 -3.71 20.16 -3.14
C PHE A 174 -2.64 20.99 -2.41
N ALA A 175 -2.33 20.64 -1.16
CA ALA A 175 -1.26 21.29 -0.42
C ALA A 175 0.11 21.05 -1.06
N ASN A 176 0.36 19.86 -1.60
CA ASN A 176 1.58 19.51 -2.30
C ASN A 176 1.77 20.35 -3.58
N LEU A 177 0.70 20.56 -4.36
CA LEU A 177 0.71 21.44 -5.53
C LEU A 177 1.13 22.89 -5.18
N ALA A 178 0.76 23.37 -3.99
CA ALA A 178 1.07 24.73 -3.54
C ALA A 178 2.44 24.81 -2.85
N LEU A 179 2.76 23.85 -1.96
CA LEU A 179 3.96 23.89 -1.14
C LEU A 179 5.23 23.49 -1.91
N ASN A 180 5.14 22.60 -2.90
CA ASN A 180 6.30 22.23 -3.71
C ASN A 180 6.93 23.44 -4.39
N PRO A 181 6.22 24.24 -5.21
CA PRO A 181 6.84 25.42 -5.82
C PRO A 181 7.33 26.43 -4.78
N LEU A 182 6.60 26.58 -3.67
CA LEU A 182 6.98 27.50 -2.60
C LEU A 182 8.36 27.16 -2.01
N PHE A 183 8.62 25.88 -1.72
CA PHE A 183 9.90 25.46 -1.13
C PHE A 183 10.99 25.20 -2.19
N ILE A 184 10.63 24.83 -3.41
CA ILE A 184 11.60 24.61 -4.48
C ILE A 184 12.26 25.93 -4.90
N TYR A 185 11.43 26.92 -5.21
CA TYR A 185 11.89 28.20 -5.76
C TYR A 185 12.11 29.29 -4.71
N GLY A 186 11.57 29.08 -3.51
CA GLY A 186 11.56 30.08 -2.46
C GLY A 186 10.51 31.16 -2.68
N PHE A 187 10.11 31.85 -1.61
CA PHE A 187 9.21 32.98 -1.68
C PHE A 187 9.37 33.87 -0.43
N LEU A 188 9.56 35.17 -0.62
CA LEU A 188 9.79 36.13 0.45
C LEU A 188 10.94 35.70 1.39
N PHE A 189 10.62 35.22 2.58
CA PHE A 189 11.59 34.80 3.60
C PHE A 189 11.98 33.32 3.52
N ILE A 190 11.36 32.56 2.61
CA ILE A 190 11.65 31.13 2.41
C ILE A 190 12.73 31.02 1.33
N PRO A 191 13.91 30.46 1.65
CA PRO A 191 14.96 30.28 0.65
C PRO A 191 14.58 29.18 -0.35
N ALA A 192 15.13 29.26 -1.57
CA ALA A 192 15.02 28.20 -2.56
C ALA A 192 15.77 26.95 -2.08
N MET A 193 15.09 25.82 -2.02
CA MET A 193 15.63 24.56 -1.48
C MET A 193 15.77 23.44 -2.50
N GLY A 194 15.30 23.65 -3.72
CA GLY A 194 15.35 22.61 -4.78
C GLY A 194 14.67 21.31 -4.31
N LEU A 195 15.34 20.16 -4.52
CA LEU A 195 14.79 18.84 -4.16
C LEU A 195 14.51 18.67 -2.64
N LYS A 196 15.30 19.33 -1.77
CA LYS A 196 15.01 19.38 -0.33
C LYS A 196 13.63 19.99 -0.02
N GLY A 197 13.21 20.95 -0.85
CA GLY A 197 11.91 21.60 -0.74
C GLY A 197 10.75 20.62 -0.93
N ILE A 198 10.84 19.67 -1.85
CA ILE A 198 9.85 18.61 -2.05
C ILE A 198 9.77 17.72 -0.80
N ALA A 199 10.91 17.32 -0.23
CA ALA A 199 10.93 16.53 1.00
C ALA A 199 10.30 17.29 2.18
N LEU A 200 10.63 18.57 2.33
CA LEU A 200 10.11 19.39 3.40
C LEU A 200 8.60 19.63 3.29
N SER A 201 8.10 19.90 2.08
CA SER A 201 6.65 20.01 1.80
C SER A 201 5.92 18.73 2.20
N THR A 202 6.47 17.57 1.82
CA THR A 202 5.93 16.27 2.17
C THR A 202 5.84 16.08 3.69
N ILE A 203 6.92 16.38 4.43
CA ILE A 203 6.92 16.23 5.89
C ILE A 203 5.92 17.19 6.56
N LEU A 204 5.83 18.42 6.12
CA LEU A 204 4.86 19.38 6.62
C LEU A 204 3.42 18.90 6.40
N ILE A 205 3.11 18.37 5.22
CA ILE A 205 1.81 17.80 4.91
C ILE A 205 1.53 16.59 5.82
N GLN A 206 2.50 15.71 6.04
CA GLN A 206 2.33 14.56 6.93
C GLN A 206 2.09 14.97 8.39
N LEU A 207 2.72 16.03 8.86
CA LEU A 207 2.46 16.61 10.19
C LEU A 207 1.03 17.14 10.29
N LEU A 208 0.56 17.92 9.30
CA LEU A 208 -0.80 18.45 9.27
C LEU A 208 -1.84 17.32 9.21
N ASN A 209 -1.59 16.29 8.40
CA ASN A 209 -2.41 15.09 8.31
C ASN A 209 -2.48 14.36 9.66
N ALA A 210 -1.34 14.18 10.34
CA ALA A 210 -1.28 13.54 11.65
C ALA A 210 -2.11 14.32 12.68
N SER A 211 -2.00 15.65 12.66
CA SER A 211 -2.77 16.53 13.56
C SER A 211 -4.27 16.39 13.35
N TYR A 212 -4.73 16.40 12.09
CA TYR A 212 -6.14 16.20 11.77
C TYR A 212 -6.64 14.81 12.15
N LEU A 213 -5.88 13.74 11.81
CA LEU A 213 -6.26 12.37 12.17
C LEU A 213 -6.29 12.16 13.68
N LEU A 214 -5.40 12.82 14.42
CA LEU A 214 -5.36 12.78 15.88
C LEU A 214 -6.69 13.29 16.47
N LEU A 215 -7.18 14.44 15.98
CA LEU A 215 -8.47 14.98 16.39
C LEU A 215 -9.61 13.97 16.11
N LYS A 216 -9.59 13.34 14.91
CA LYS A 216 -10.59 12.32 14.56
C LYS A 216 -10.52 11.07 15.41
N VAL A 217 -9.32 10.64 15.80
CA VAL A 217 -9.13 9.50 16.69
C VAL A 217 -9.60 9.80 18.11
N MET A 218 -9.41 11.01 18.61
CA MET A 218 -9.94 11.45 19.92
C MET A 218 -11.48 11.32 19.97
N ASP A 219 -12.17 11.64 18.85
CA ASP A 219 -13.62 11.46 18.74
C ASP A 219 -14.07 9.99 18.92
N THR A 220 -13.18 9.02 18.67
CA THR A 220 -13.50 7.59 18.84
C THR A 220 -13.59 7.17 20.30
N LYS A 221 -13.08 7.98 21.23
CA LYS A 221 -12.95 7.67 22.66
C LYS A 221 -12.19 6.36 22.93
N LEU A 222 -11.31 5.93 22.02
CA LEU A 222 -10.42 4.78 22.21
C LEU A 222 -9.07 5.21 22.77
N VAL A 223 -8.63 6.45 22.50
CA VAL A 223 -7.34 6.98 22.93
C VAL A 223 -7.56 8.10 23.95
N HIS A 224 -6.83 8.01 25.06
CA HIS A 224 -6.88 8.95 26.18
C HIS A 224 -5.46 9.35 26.57
N PHE A 225 -4.99 10.52 26.15
CA PHE A 225 -3.62 10.97 26.34
C PHE A 225 -3.22 11.27 27.80
N HIS A 226 -4.18 11.49 28.70
CA HIS A 226 -3.91 11.70 30.11
C HIS A 226 -3.47 10.40 30.86
N LYS A 227 -3.61 9.22 30.23
CA LYS A 227 -3.23 7.93 30.82
C LYS A 227 -1.90 7.43 30.23
N ILE A 228 -0.80 8.05 30.60
CA ILE A 228 0.53 7.78 30.05
C ILE A 228 0.94 6.31 30.18
N ASN A 229 0.53 5.62 31.26
CA ASN A 229 0.81 4.19 31.46
C ASN A 229 0.26 3.28 30.35
N TYR A 230 -0.75 3.74 29.60
CA TYR A 230 -1.29 2.97 28.47
C TYR A 230 -0.35 2.96 27.26
N PHE A 231 0.56 3.91 27.16
CA PHE A 231 1.56 3.97 26.10
C PHE A 231 2.78 3.09 26.37
N LEU A 232 3.10 2.83 27.65
CA LEU A 232 4.28 2.04 28.01
C LEU A 232 4.30 0.65 27.33
N PRO A 233 5.47 0.13 26.95
CA PRO A 233 5.60 -1.17 26.31
C PRO A 233 4.98 -2.29 27.14
N HIS A 234 4.33 -3.26 26.47
CA HIS A 234 3.77 -4.45 27.11
C HIS A 234 4.04 -5.68 26.25
N LYS A 235 4.87 -6.60 26.75
CA LYS A 235 5.40 -7.77 26.02
C LYS A 235 4.33 -8.54 25.23
N LYS A 236 3.18 -8.86 25.85
CA LYS A 236 2.11 -9.63 25.20
C LYS A 236 1.49 -8.87 24.01
N ILE A 237 1.18 -7.57 24.21
CA ILE A 237 0.56 -6.73 23.16
C ILE A 237 1.53 -6.52 22.01
N TYR A 238 2.82 -6.27 22.30
CA TYR A 238 3.84 -6.12 21.27
C TYR A 238 4.06 -7.41 20.49
N LYS A 239 4.05 -8.57 21.18
CA LYS A 239 4.09 -9.88 20.51
C LYS A 239 2.90 -10.06 19.56
N ASP A 240 1.70 -9.66 19.96
CA ASP A 240 0.51 -9.70 19.08
C ASP A 240 0.68 -8.80 17.86
N LEU A 241 1.17 -7.55 18.05
CA LEU A 241 1.44 -6.61 16.96
C LEU A 241 2.49 -7.16 15.99
N ILE A 242 3.60 -7.69 16.50
CA ILE A 242 4.69 -8.27 15.71
C ILE A 242 4.21 -9.50 14.92
N ASN A 243 3.49 -10.42 15.57
CA ASN A 243 2.99 -11.63 14.94
C ASN A 243 1.98 -11.35 13.81
N GLN A 244 1.23 -10.24 13.89
CA GLN A 244 0.31 -9.81 12.85
C GLN A 244 0.99 -8.90 11.83
N GLY A 245 1.84 -7.99 12.28
CA GLY A 245 2.43 -6.93 11.45
C GLY A 245 3.55 -7.43 10.54
N ILE A 246 4.48 -8.26 11.04
CA ILE A 246 5.61 -8.73 10.23
C ILE A 246 5.14 -9.49 8.98
N PRO A 247 4.25 -10.51 9.04
CA PRO A 247 3.81 -11.19 7.83
C PRO A 247 3.13 -10.24 6.82
N SER A 248 2.37 -9.26 7.33
CA SER A 248 1.69 -8.27 6.49
C SER A 248 2.66 -7.28 5.85
N SER A 249 3.68 -6.82 6.58
CA SER A 249 4.73 -5.94 6.08
C SER A 249 5.62 -6.66 5.06
N MET A 250 5.99 -7.90 5.35
CA MET A 250 6.80 -8.72 4.44
C MET A 250 6.12 -8.93 3.09
N ASN A 251 4.78 -9.03 3.05
CA ASN A 251 4.05 -9.12 1.80
C ASN A 251 4.35 -7.93 0.85
N MET A 252 4.40 -6.71 1.37
CA MET A 252 4.73 -5.53 0.57
C MET A 252 6.21 -5.48 0.17
N LEU A 253 7.12 -5.79 1.09
CA LEU A 253 8.56 -5.79 0.80
C LEU A 253 8.92 -6.87 -0.24
N ILE A 254 8.35 -8.06 -0.11
CA ILE A 254 8.54 -9.16 -1.06
C ILE A 254 7.98 -8.79 -2.44
N MET A 255 6.86 -8.05 -2.49
CA MET A 255 6.30 -7.56 -3.74
C MET A 255 7.28 -6.63 -4.48
N SER A 256 7.94 -5.72 -3.76
CA SER A 256 8.94 -4.83 -4.34
C SER A 256 10.14 -5.59 -4.90
N ILE A 257 10.67 -6.57 -4.15
CA ILE A 257 11.78 -7.41 -4.60
C ILE A 257 11.37 -8.21 -5.85
N GLY A 258 10.17 -8.79 -5.83
CA GLY A 258 9.63 -9.54 -6.98
C GLY A 258 9.46 -8.68 -8.24
N SER A 259 9.15 -7.40 -8.09
CA SER A 259 9.07 -6.46 -9.21
C SER A 259 10.46 -6.18 -9.81
N LEU A 260 11.50 -6.07 -8.99
CA LEU A 260 12.89 -5.92 -9.48
C LEU A 260 13.35 -7.15 -10.27
N PHE A 261 13.07 -8.35 -9.78
CA PHE A 261 13.39 -9.57 -10.55
C PHE A 261 12.67 -9.62 -11.89
N LEU A 262 11.39 -9.28 -11.91
CA LEU A 262 10.63 -9.26 -13.16
C LEU A 262 11.21 -8.23 -14.15
N MET A 263 11.58 -7.05 -13.66
CA MET A 263 12.21 -6.00 -14.47
C MET A 263 13.51 -6.49 -15.12
N TYR A 264 14.31 -7.28 -14.41
CA TYR A 264 15.51 -7.91 -14.98
C TYR A 264 15.15 -8.80 -16.18
N PHE A 265 14.16 -9.69 -16.07
CA PHE A 265 13.75 -10.54 -17.20
C PHE A 265 13.15 -9.75 -18.35
N VAL A 266 12.38 -8.70 -18.06
CA VAL A 266 11.84 -7.78 -19.07
C VAL A 266 12.98 -7.06 -19.82
N SER A 267 14.06 -6.70 -19.13
CA SER A 267 15.20 -5.99 -19.77
C SER A 267 15.93 -6.85 -20.81
N LEU A 268 15.82 -8.17 -20.76
CA LEU A 268 16.40 -9.07 -21.76
C LEU A 268 15.72 -8.98 -23.12
N TYR A 269 14.49 -8.47 -23.19
CA TYR A 269 13.78 -8.15 -24.43
C TYR A 269 14.13 -6.77 -25.01
N GLY A 270 15.00 -6.03 -24.30
CA GLY A 270 15.52 -4.74 -24.73
C GLY A 270 14.90 -3.52 -24.04
N VAL A 271 15.51 -2.36 -24.27
CA VAL A 271 15.14 -1.09 -23.60
C VAL A 271 13.70 -0.68 -23.89
N LYS A 272 13.22 -0.92 -25.11
CA LYS A 272 11.85 -0.58 -25.51
C LYS A 272 10.80 -1.43 -24.79
N ALA A 273 11.11 -2.70 -24.49
CA ALA A 273 10.25 -3.57 -23.68
C ALA A 273 10.15 -3.07 -22.24
N VAL A 274 11.27 -2.61 -21.65
CA VAL A 274 11.29 -2.00 -20.32
C VAL A 274 10.43 -0.74 -20.27
N ALA A 275 10.54 0.14 -21.28
CA ALA A 275 9.72 1.34 -21.37
C ALA A 275 8.22 1.01 -21.47
N GLY A 276 7.86 0.12 -22.40
CA GLY A 276 6.46 -0.31 -22.58
C GLY A 276 5.87 -0.95 -21.30
N TYR A 277 6.61 -1.87 -20.65
CA TYR A 277 6.22 -2.44 -19.38
C TYR A 277 6.02 -1.37 -18.29
N GLY A 278 6.94 -0.41 -18.19
CA GLY A 278 6.87 0.65 -17.19
C GLY A 278 5.60 1.51 -17.32
N ILE A 279 5.20 1.82 -18.56
CA ILE A 279 3.95 2.55 -18.83
C ILE A 279 2.74 1.68 -18.51
N GLY A 280 2.70 0.44 -19.01
CA GLY A 280 1.60 -0.50 -18.78
C GLY A 280 1.38 -0.76 -17.28
N PHE A 281 2.45 -0.96 -16.51
CA PHE A 281 2.40 -1.17 -15.07
C PHE A 281 1.79 0.02 -14.30
N ARG A 282 2.10 1.26 -14.71
CA ARG A 282 1.48 2.45 -14.11
C ARG A 282 -0.03 2.52 -14.35
N VAL A 283 -0.45 2.17 -15.57
CA VAL A 283 -1.88 2.12 -15.94
C VAL A 283 -2.59 1.05 -15.13
N GLU A 284 -2.00 -0.14 -15.03
CA GLU A 284 -2.52 -1.25 -14.21
C GLU A 284 -2.71 -0.84 -12.74
N GLN A 285 -1.71 -0.22 -12.12
CA GLN A 285 -1.77 0.19 -10.72
C GLN A 285 -2.97 1.11 -10.43
N ILE A 286 -3.28 2.05 -11.32
CA ILE A 286 -4.44 2.93 -11.16
C ILE A 286 -5.75 2.15 -11.18
N MET A 287 -5.86 1.15 -12.07
CA MET A 287 -7.06 0.32 -12.18
C MET A 287 -7.26 -0.60 -10.98
N LEU A 288 -6.22 -0.91 -10.22
CA LEU A 288 -6.31 -1.75 -9.00
C LEU A 288 -6.75 -0.97 -7.74
N LEU A 289 -6.76 0.37 -7.77
CA LEU A 289 -7.11 1.19 -6.59
C LEU A 289 -8.49 0.87 -5.98
N PRO A 290 -9.56 0.60 -6.76
CA PRO A 290 -10.84 0.19 -6.19
C PRO A 290 -10.77 -1.15 -5.45
N ALA A 291 -10.00 -2.11 -5.93
CA ALA A 291 -9.81 -3.40 -5.28
C ALA A 291 -9.03 -3.27 -3.95
N LEU A 292 -8.06 -2.36 -3.88
CA LEU A 292 -7.37 -2.02 -2.64
C LEU A 292 -8.29 -1.33 -1.63
N GLY A 293 -9.18 -0.44 -2.08
CA GLY A 293 -10.20 0.15 -1.23
C GLY A 293 -11.16 -0.90 -0.66
N LEU A 294 -11.57 -1.85 -1.49
CA LEU A 294 -12.40 -2.99 -1.09
C LEU A 294 -11.71 -3.87 -0.05
N SER A 295 -10.42 -4.10 -0.20
CA SER A 295 -9.56 -4.80 0.76
C SER A 295 -9.61 -4.15 2.16
N SER A 296 -9.55 -2.82 2.23
CA SER A 296 -9.66 -2.08 3.49
C SER A 296 -11.03 -2.26 4.16
N ALA A 297 -12.10 -2.29 3.36
CA ALA A 297 -13.46 -2.54 3.85
C ALA A 297 -13.59 -3.96 4.42
N VAL A 298 -13.08 -4.97 3.69
CA VAL A 298 -13.07 -6.37 4.14
C VAL A 298 -12.33 -6.51 5.46
N LEU A 299 -11.13 -5.93 5.59
CA LEU A 299 -10.35 -5.98 6.84
C LEU A 299 -11.15 -5.41 8.02
N SER A 300 -11.78 -4.26 7.85
CA SER A 300 -12.57 -3.61 8.90
C SER A 300 -13.79 -4.45 9.32
N ILE A 301 -14.60 -4.89 8.35
CA ILE A 301 -15.84 -5.61 8.60
C ILE A 301 -15.54 -7.01 9.17
N VAL A 302 -14.61 -7.75 8.55
CA VAL A 302 -14.22 -9.10 8.97
C VAL A 302 -13.64 -9.10 10.38
N SER A 303 -12.73 -8.18 10.70
CA SER A 303 -12.11 -8.16 12.04
C SER A 303 -13.13 -7.94 13.15
N ASN A 304 -14.11 -7.06 12.96
CA ASN A 304 -15.17 -6.80 13.95
C ASN A 304 -16.14 -7.99 14.05
N ASN A 305 -16.62 -8.53 12.94
CA ASN A 305 -17.58 -9.64 12.95
C ASN A 305 -16.93 -10.95 13.44
N PHE A 306 -15.67 -11.22 13.08
CA PHE A 306 -14.92 -12.36 13.61
C PHE A 306 -14.72 -12.24 15.13
N GLY A 307 -14.40 -11.04 15.63
CA GLY A 307 -14.34 -10.77 17.06
C GLY A 307 -15.66 -11.05 17.79
N ALA A 308 -16.78 -10.66 17.16
CA ALA A 308 -18.14 -10.88 17.67
C ALA A 308 -18.65 -12.33 17.52
N ARG A 309 -17.87 -13.23 16.91
CA ARG A 309 -18.25 -14.60 16.55
C ARG A 309 -19.44 -14.67 15.56
N ARG A 310 -19.63 -13.63 14.75
CA ARG A 310 -20.64 -13.60 13.68
C ARG A 310 -20.03 -14.11 12.39
N TYR A 311 -19.77 -15.40 12.32
CA TYR A 311 -19.06 -16.03 11.22
C TYR A 311 -19.88 -16.02 9.92
N ASP A 312 -21.20 -16.09 10.03
CA ASP A 312 -22.16 -15.86 8.94
C ASP A 312 -21.89 -14.55 8.19
N ARG A 313 -21.73 -13.44 8.94
CA ARG A 313 -21.45 -12.13 8.36
C ARG A 313 -20.02 -12.01 7.82
N VAL A 314 -19.06 -12.75 8.38
CA VAL A 314 -17.70 -12.84 7.82
C VAL A 314 -17.74 -13.47 6.44
N ILE A 315 -18.44 -14.62 6.30
CA ILE A 315 -18.59 -15.33 5.03
C ILE A 315 -19.36 -14.46 4.02
N GLU A 316 -20.45 -13.84 4.44
CA GLU A 316 -21.21 -12.90 3.60
C GLU A 316 -20.33 -11.76 3.10
N THR A 317 -19.51 -11.15 3.98
CA THR A 317 -18.60 -10.07 3.62
C THR A 317 -17.64 -10.51 2.51
N VAL A 318 -17.01 -11.67 2.65
CA VAL A 318 -16.08 -12.21 1.66
C VAL A 318 -16.78 -12.44 0.33
N ASN A 319 -17.94 -13.10 0.33
CA ASN A 319 -18.67 -13.43 -0.88
C ASN A 319 -19.20 -12.18 -1.62
N LYS A 320 -19.75 -11.22 -0.88
CA LYS A 320 -20.22 -9.93 -1.46
C LYS A 320 -19.05 -9.10 -1.97
N ALA A 321 -17.92 -9.08 -1.23
CA ALA A 321 -16.72 -8.38 -1.68
C ALA A 321 -16.15 -8.99 -2.97
N LEU A 322 -16.09 -10.33 -3.09
CA LEU A 322 -15.68 -11.00 -4.33
C LEU A 322 -16.63 -10.64 -5.49
N LYS A 323 -17.94 -10.68 -5.26
CA LYS A 323 -18.92 -10.31 -6.29
C LYS A 323 -18.72 -8.87 -6.79
N TYR A 324 -18.61 -7.90 -5.87
CA TYR A 324 -18.41 -6.49 -6.24
C TYR A 324 -17.04 -6.25 -6.84
N GLY A 325 -16.00 -6.91 -6.31
CA GLY A 325 -14.65 -6.84 -6.86
C GLY A 325 -14.59 -7.36 -8.29
N PHE A 326 -15.27 -8.46 -8.60
CA PHE A 326 -15.35 -9.00 -9.98
C PHE A 326 -16.09 -8.05 -10.92
N ILE A 327 -17.18 -7.44 -10.47
CA ILE A 327 -17.89 -6.43 -11.28
C ILE A 327 -16.96 -5.26 -11.60
N ILE A 328 -16.26 -4.72 -10.60
CA ILE A 328 -15.30 -3.64 -10.78
C ILE A 328 -14.16 -4.06 -11.72
N ALA A 329 -13.61 -5.26 -11.53
CA ALA A 329 -12.56 -5.80 -12.39
C ALA A 329 -13.03 -5.94 -13.85
N THR A 330 -14.26 -6.42 -14.08
CA THR A 330 -14.84 -6.52 -15.42
C THR A 330 -14.91 -5.18 -16.14
N PHE A 331 -15.36 -4.12 -15.42
CA PHE A 331 -15.36 -2.78 -15.99
C PHE A 331 -13.95 -2.29 -16.32
N GLY A 332 -12.98 -2.53 -15.43
CA GLY A 332 -11.57 -2.19 -15.66
C GLY A 332 -10.97 -2.94 -16.86
N ILE A 333 -11.27 -4.22 -16.99
CA ILE A 333 -10.84 -5.06 -18.10
C ILE A 333 -11.40 -4.52 -19.43
N ILE A 334 -12.71 -4.32 -19.52
CA ILE A 334 -13.36 -3.78 -20.73
C ILE A 334 -12.78 -2.42 -21.08
N PHE A 335 -12.62 -1.54 -20.10
CA PHE A 335 -12.06 -0.20 -20.30
C PHE A 335 -10.64 -0.26 -20.89
N LEU A 336 -9.77 -1.11 -20.33
CA LEU A 336 -8.38 -1.21 -20.79
C LEU A 336 -8.25 -1.97 -22.12
N TYR A 337 -9.14 -2.92 -22.43
CA TYR A 337 -9.17 -3.51 -23.77
C TYR A 337 -9.52 -2.48 -24.85
N ILE A 338 -10.47 -1.57 -24.56
CA ILE A 338 -10.91 -0.54 -25.52
C ILE A 338 -9.89 0.59 -25.62
N PHE A 339 -9.44 1.12 -24.48
CA PHE A 339 -8.65 2.35 -24.42
C PHE A 339 -7.16 2.13 -24.11
N GLY A 340 -6.71 0.94 -23.74
CA GLY A 340 -5.35 0.69 -23.26
C GLY A 340 -4.27 1.12 -24.22
N LYS A 341 -4.41 0.81 -25.52
CA LYS A 341 -3.45 1.23 -26.57
C LYS A 341 -3.40 2.76 -26.70
N THR A 342 -4.56 3.41 -26.68
CA THR A 342 -4.67 4.88 -26.74
C THR A 342 -4.07 5.53 -25.49
N ILE A 343 -4.26 4.93 -24.31
CA ILE A 343 -3.67 5.45 -23.06
C ILE A 343 -2.14 5.35 -23.13
N ILE A 344 -1.59 4.20 -23.56
CA ILE A 344 -0.14 4.03 -23.67
C ILE A 344 0.45 5.03 -24.66
N SER A 345 -0.21 5.28 -25.81
CA SER A 345 0.26 6.23 -26.84
C SER A 345 0.28 7.69 -26.38
N GLN A 346 -0.34 8.04 -25.23
CA GLN A 346 -0.18 9.36 -24.63
C GLN A 346 1.16 9.53 -23.88
N PHE A 347 1.83 8.42 -23.55
CA PHE A 347 3.09 8.44 -22.81
C PHE A 347 4.32 8.26 -23.71
N ASP A 348 4.16 7.59 -24.87
CA ASP A 348 5.24 7.37 -25.82
C ASP A 348 4.68 7.31 -27.24
N SER A 349 5.45 7.80 -28.20
CA SER A 349 5.08 7.82 -29.63
C SER A 349 5.73 6.68 -30.45
N ASP A 350 6.70 5.93 -29.88
CA ASP A 350 7.35 4.80 -30.54
C ASP A 350 6.37 3.61 -30.65
N PRO A 351 6.02 3.17 -31.86
CA PRO A 351 5.09 2.05 -32.06
C PRO A 351 5.54 0.75 -31.38
N ILE A 352 6.85 0.54 -31.24
CA ILE A 352 7.42 -0.67 -30.61
C ILE A 352 7.19 -0.62 -29.09
N VAL A 353 7.42 0.54 -28.46
CA VAL A 353 7.14 0.76 -27.02
C VAL A 353 5.65 0.59 -26.75
N ILE A 354 4.79 1.19 -27.60
CA ILE A 354 3.34 1.03 -27.50
C ILE A 354 2.94 -0.44 -27.65
N GLY A 355 3.58 -1.18 -28.57
CA GLY A 355 3.36 -2.63 -28.78
C GLY A 355 3.63 -3.42 -27.49
N PHE A 356 4.84 -3.32 -26.92
CA PHE A 356 5.23 -4.00 -25.69
C PHE A 356 4.33 -3.64 -24.50
N GLY A 357 3.97 -2.36 -24.35
CA GLY A 357 3.08 -1.92 -23.29
C GLY A 357 1.66 -2.48 -23.44
N TYR A 358 1.16 -2.59 -24.65
CA TYR A 358 -0.16 -3.13 -24.94
C TYR A 358 -0.20 -4.66 -24.78
N ASP A 359 0.83 -5.38 -25.25
CA ASP A 359 0.97 -6.83 -25.06
C ASP A 359 0.98 -7.18 -23.55
N TYR A 360 1.66 -6.38 -22.73
CA TYR A 360 1.58 -6.50 -21.30
C TYR A 360 0.15 -6.31 -20.78
N LEU A 361 -0.49 -5.18 -21.11
CA LEU A 361 -1.81 -4.84 -20.60
C LEU A 361 -2.88 -5.87 -21.00
N VAL A 362 -2.88 -6.35 -22.23
CA VAL A 362 -3.88 -7.33 -22.72
C VAL A 362 -3.89 -8.60 -21.89
N ILE A 363 -2.74 -9.04 -21.39
CA ILE A 363 -2.65 -10.24 -20.53
C ILE A 363 -2.92 -9.87 -19.07
N GLU A 364 -2.29 -8.79 -18.55
CA GLU A 364 -2.39 -8.41 -17.14
C GLU A 364 -3.79 -7.95 -16.73
N VAL A 365 -4.60 -7.40 -17.64
CA VAL A 365 -5.99 -7.08 -17.29
C VAL A 365 -6.79 -8.34 -16.90
N LEU A 366 -6.47 -9.50 -17.45
CA LEU A 366 -7.11 -10.76 -17.07
C LEU A 366 -6.73 -11.19 -15.63
N VAL A 367 -5.58 -10.73 -15.13
CA VAL A 367 -5.14 -11.00 -13.77
C VAL A 367 -5.96 -10.23 -12.72
N PHE A 368 -6.73 -9.22 -13.11
CA PHE A 368 -7.53 -8.41 -12.18
C PHE A 368 -8.47 -9.23 -11.31
N TYR A 369 -9.09 -10.29 -11.86
CA TYR A 369 -9.91 -11.19 -11.06
C TYR A 369 -9.09 -11.91 -9.99
N ALA A 370 -7.89 -12.36 -10.33
CA ALA A 370 -7.00 -13.02 -9.38
C ALA A 370 -6.50 -12.03 -8.29
N TYR A 371 -6.21 -10.78 -8.66
CA TYR A 371 -5.86 -9.74 -7.68
C TYR A 371 -7.02 -9.44 -6.72
N VAL A 372 -8.25 -9.37 -7.20
CA VAL A 372 -9.45 -9.21 -6.35
C VAL A 372 -9.51 -10.35 -5.32
N ILE A 373 -9.36 -11.60 -5.78
CA ILE A 373 -9.36 -12.76 -4.87
C ILE A 373 -8.23 -12.62 -3.83
N LEU A 374 -7.01 -12.33 -4.26
CA LEU A 374 -5.85 -12.20 -3.38
C LEU A 374 -6.04 -11.09 -2.34
N PHE A 375 -6.46 -9.89 -2.74
CA PHE A 375 -6.65 -8.77 -1.82
C PHE A 375 -7.73 -9.06 -0.78
N ILE A 376 -8.85 -9.66 -1.19
CA ILE A 376 -9.94 -10.04 -0.27
C ILE A 376 -9.50 -11.16 0.67
N CYS A 377 -8.82 -12.21 0.17
CA CYS A 377 -8.31 -13.29 0.99
C CYS A 377 -7.24 -12.80 2.00
N VAL A 378 -6.29 -11.98 1.56
CA VAL A 378 -5.27 -11.38 2.44
C VAL A 378 -5.92 -10.57 3.54
N SER A 379 -6.87 -9.68 3.22
CA SER A 379 -7.57 -8.88 4.22
C SER A 379 -8.42 -9.71 5.17
N THR A 380 -9.02 -10.79 4.66
CA THR A 380 -9.76 -11.75 5.50
C THR A 380 -8.83 -12.46 6.46
N LEU A 381 -7.68 -12.98 5.98
CA LEU A 381 -6.67 -13.64 6.83
C LEU A 381 -6.10 -12.71 7.90
N GLN A 382 -5.88 -11.42 7.56
CA GLN A 382 -5.52 -10.40 8.54
C GLN A 382 -6.64 -10.21 9.57
N GLY A 383 -7.89 -10.05 9.12
CA GLY A 383 -9.06 -9.81 9.96
C GLY A 383 -9.35 -10.95 10.93
N ILE A 384 -9.17 -12.22 10.54
CA ILE A 384 -9.32 -13.40 11.39
C ILE A 384 -8.05 -13.75 12.19
N LYS A 385 -7.03 -12.89 12.16
CA LYS A 385 -5.74 -13.04 12.87
C LYS A 385 -4.94 -14.28 12.46
N ARG A 386 -4.92 -14.62 11.17
CA ARG A 386 -4.14 -15.71 10.56
C ARG A 386 -3.16 -15.23 9.49
N PRO A 387 -2.30 -14.22 9.76
CA PRO A 387 -1.49 -13.55 8.74
C PRO A 387 -0.31 -14.36 8.23
N LYS A 388 0.13 -15.43 8.92
CA LYS A 388 1.31 -16.22 8.52
C LYS A 388 1.20 -16.73 7.08
N MET A 389 0.01 -17.15 6.65
CA MET A 389 -0.19 -17.66 5.29
C MET A 389 0.00 -16.57 4.22
N ILE A 390 -0.21 -15.31 4.57
CA ILE A 390 0.02 -14.17 3.67
C ILE A 390 1.49 -14.14 3.23
N LEU A 391 2.41 -14.39 4.17
CA LEU A 391 3.84 -14.45 3.88
C LEU A 391 4.18 -15.59 2.90
N TYR A 392 3.62 -16.78 3.10
CA TYR A 392 3.87 -17.92 2.21
C TYR A 392 3.30 -17.68 0.80
N ILE A 393 2.09 -17.10 0.69
CA ILE A 393 1.50 -16.73 -0.59
C ILE A 393 2.37 -15.67 -1.29
N ALA A 394 2.88 -14.68 -0.53
CA ALA A 394 3.75 -13.65 -1.07
C ALA A 394 5.09 -14.22 -1.57
N LEU A 395 5.75 -15.06 -0.78
CA LEU A 395 7.00 -15.72 -1.17
C LEU A 395 6.82 -16.57 -2.43
N TYR A 396 5.78 -17.40 -2.47
CA TYR A 396 5.47 -18.21 -3.64
C TYR A 396 5.26 -17.32 -4.86
N ARG A 397 4.32 -16.38 -4.78
CA ARG A 397 3.87 -15.59 -5.93
C ARG A 397 4.91 -14.59 -6.41
N GLN A 398 5.61 -13.91 -5.49
CA GLN A 398 6.46 -12.78 -5.87
C GLN A 398 7.93 -13.16 -6.07
N LEU A 399 8.40 -14.25 -5.48
CA LEU A 399 9.79 -14.67 -5.59
C LEU A 399 9.90 -16.02 -6.29
N ILE A 400 9.45 -17.10 -5.66
CA ILE A 400 9.77 -18.47 -6.08
C ILE A 400 9.17 -18.77 -7.46
N ALA A 401 7.85 -18.72 -7.59
CA ALA A 401 7.18 -19.07 -8.83
C ALA A 401 7.39 -18.03 -9.93
N LYS A 402 7.41 -16.72 -9.57
CA LYS A 402 7.67 -15.65 -10.53
C LYS A 402 9.05 -15.79 -11.17
N TYR A 403 10.10 -16.00 -10.34
CA TYR A 403 11.46 -16.22 -10.85
C TYR A 403 11.55 -17.49 -11.70
N ALA A 404 11.01 -18.61 -11.20
CA ALA A 404 11.07 -19.89 -11.91
C ALA A 404 10.40 -19.81 -13.29
N ILE A 405 9.21 -19.23 -13.37
CA ILE A 405 8.46 -19.07 -14.63
C ILE A 405 9.19 -18.13 -15.58
N ALA A 406 9.65 -16.97 -15.08
CA ALA A 406 10.39 -16.03 -15.92
C ALA A 406 11.68 -16.65 -16.44
N TYR A 407 12.44 -17.37 -15.58
CA TYR A 407 13.65 -18.07 -15.99
C TYR A 407 13.37 -19.14 -17.08
N VAL A 408 12.35 -19.97 -16.88
CA VAL A 408 11.97 -21.01 -17.85
C VAL A 408 11.58 -20.40 -19.19
N ILE A 409 10.74 -19.36 -19.19
CA ILE A 409 10.21 -18.77 -20.42
C ILE A 409 11.30 -17.97 -21.15
N VAL A 410 12.03 -17.12 -20.44
CA VAL A 410 12.96 -16.16 -21.05
C VAL A 410 14.32 -16.78 -21.36
N ILE A 411 14.86 -17.60 -20.43
CA ILE A 411 16.23 -18.11 -20.54
C ILE A 411 16.25 -19.52 -21.15
N TRP A 412 15.40 -20.44 -20.64
CA TRP A 412 15.45 -21.84 -21.05
C TRP A 412 14.74 -22.11 -22.38
N LEU A 413 13.52 -21.57 -22.53
CA LEU A 413 12.72 -21.74 -23.75
C LEU A 413 12.92 -20.62 -24.77
N ALA A 414 13.50 -19.49 -24.37
CA ALA A 414 13.75 -18.30 -25.19
C ALA A 414 12.51 -17.84 -25.99
N LEU A 415 11.34 -17.82 -25.32
CA LEU A 415 10.06 -17.47 -25.95
C LEU A 415 9.90 -15.93 -26.01
N ASP A 416 8.97 -15.48 -26.87
CA ASP A 416 8.65 -14.07 -27.02
C ASP A 416 8.07 -13.44 -25.77
N TYR A 417 8.16 -12.12 -25.71
CA TYR A 417 7.73 -11.28 -24.57
C TYR A 417 6.32 -11.59 -24.04
N ILE A 418 5.37 -11.85 -24.93
CA ILE A 418 3.99 -12.12 -24.54
C ILE A 418 3.85 -13.38 -23.67
N TYR A 419 4.66 -14.41 -23.91
CA TYR A 419 4.62 -15.66 -23.15
C TYR A 419 5.06 -15.50 -21.71
N LEU A 420 5.94 -14.50 -21.42
CA LEU A 420 6.30 -14.14 -20.05
C LEU A 420 5.05 -13.75 -19.25
N TRP A 421 4.18 -12.92 -19.83
CA TRP A 421 2.96 -12.46 -19.18
C TRP A 421 1.90 -13.55 -19.05
N VAL A 422 1.81 -14.41 -20.04
CA VAL A 422 0.96 -15.62 -19.95
C VAL A 422 1.41 -16.52 -18.80
N GLY A 423 2.71 -16.72 -18.63
CA GLY A 423 3.26 -17.48 -17.50
C GLY A 423 2.96 -16.81 -16.15
N VAL A 424 3.13 -15.49 -16.06
CA VAL A 424 2.79 -14.69 -14.87
C VAL A 424 1.30 -14.79 -14.55
N LEU A 425 0.41 -14.71 -15.55
CA LEU A 425 -1.03 -14.88 -15.40
C LEU A 425 -1.35 -16.23 -14.72
N PHE A 426 -0.89 -17.35 -15.25
CA PHE A 426 -1.14 -18.67 -14.66
C PHE A 426 -0.61 -18.77 -13.22
N MET A 427 0.57 -18.23 -12.97
CA MET A 427 1.17 -18.20 -11.64
C MET A 427 0.30 -17.41 -10.64
N ILE A 428 -0.20 -16.23 -11.02
CA ILE A 428 -1.02 -15.40 -10.11
C ILE A 428 -2.36 -16.10 -9.85
N TYR A 429 -2.98 -16.72 -10.88
CA TYR A 429 -4.19 -17.51 -10.68
C TYR A 429 -3.98 -18.72 -9.77
N SER A 430 -2.86 -19.44 -9.89
CA SER A 430 -2.56 -20.55 -8.98
C SER A 430 -2.49 -20.09 -7.52
N ALA A 431 -1.85 -18.95 -7.25
CA ALA A 431 -1.79 -18.36 -5.93
C ALA A 431 -3.18 -17.88 -5.43
N ALA A 432 -3.98 -17.29 -6.32
CA ALA A 432 -5.33 -16.82 -6.01
C ALA A 432 -6.28 -17.98 -5.66
N ILE A 433 -6.25 -19.04 -6.45
CA ILE A 433 -7.04 -20.26 -6.24
C ILE A 433 -6.66 -20.90 -4.88
N PHE A 434 -5.36 -21.05 -4.63
CA PHE A 434 -4.89 -21.57 -3.35
C PHE A 434 -5.34 -20.67 -2.17
N ALA A 435 -5.16 -19.35 -2.28
CA ALA A 435 -5.58 -18.40 -1.24
C ALA A 435 -7.09 -18.48 -0.98
N TYR A 436 -7.90 -18.62 -2.03
CA TYR A 436 -9.35 -18.76 -1.92
C TYR A 436 -9.75 -20.02 -1.16
N PHE A 437 -9.29 -21.20 -1.62
CA PHE A 437 -9.64 -22.47 -0.97
C PHE A 437 -9.13 -22.53 0.47
N TYR A 438 -7.92 -22.05 0.73
CA TYR A 438 -7.39 -21.99 2.10
C TYR A 438 -8.25 -21.09 3.00
N THR A 439 -8.62 -19.90 2.53
CA THR A 439 -9.47 -18.97 3.28
C THR A 439 -10.84 -19.56 3.53
N GLN A 440 -11.48 -20.16 2.53
CA GLN A 440 -12.78 -20.82 2.65
C GLN A 440 -12.73 -22.00 3.64
N LYS A 441 -11.66 -22.80 3.61
CA LYS A 441 -11.46 -23.89 4.59
C LYS A 441 -11.41 -23.37 6.02
N LEU A 442 -10.67 -22.27 6.26
CA LEU A 442 -10.59 -21.69 7.60
C LEU A 442 -11.93 -21.11 8.06
N LEU A 443 -12.69 -20.48 7.18
CA LEU A 443 -14.01 -19.93 7.51
C LEU A 443 -15.00 -21.04 7.88
N LYS A 444 -15.00 -22.16 7.14
CA LYS A 444 -15.86 -23.32 7.43
C LYS A 444 -15.52 -24.04 8.74
N LEU A 445 -14.27 -23.96 9.22
CA LEU A 445 -13.88 -24.54 10.52
C LEU A 445 -14.44 -23.77 11.72
N HIS A 446 -15.01 -22.60 11.52
CA HIS A 446 -15.59 -21.77 12.56
C HIS A 446 -17.13 -21.73 12.52
N VAL A 447 -17.74 -22.29 11.48
CA VAL A 447 -19.18 -22.50 11.32
C VAL A 447 -19.54 -23.91 11.74
#